data_c477d859e598fcfadce36809d3f95849
#
_entry.id   c477d859e598fcfadce36809d3f95849
#
_cell.length_a   1.000
_cell.length_b   1.000
_cell.length_c   1.000
_cell.angle_alpha   90.00
_cell.angle_beta   90.00
_cell.angle_gamma   90.00
#
_symmetry.space_group_name_H-M   'P 1'
#
loop_
_entity.id
_entity.type
_entity.pdbx_description
1 polymer ?
#
loop_
_entity_poly.entity_id
_entity_poly.type
_entity_poly.pdbx_seq_one_letter_code
_entity_poly.pdbx_strand_id
1 'polypeptide(L)'
;DIIMEFNHGVLFSDTYQKKLKSQFYYADKDPQYGARLFFENSGGSLRLKKAVEAKAAIEEFPDCPERARGRGFDLADYVKNGTQEILEVVFGAKSGALITELTASQTMFHAVGTIMEGVDWGKNAVTSALEHPSAHDAVEYYCKKTGREFREVPANKVTGGLDPDEIMKYVDKDTVLLSIM
;
A
#
# COMPACT_ATOMS: atom_id res chain seq x y z
N ASP A 1 20.22 -7.65 -12.50
CA ASP A 1 20.66 -8.32 -13.70
C ASP A 1 21.35 -9.65 -13.42
N ILE A 2 21.86 -9.89 -12.20
CA ILE A 2 22.40 -11.19 -11.78
C ILE A 2 21.41 -12.34 -12.00
N ILE A 3 20.13 -12.15 -11.67
CA ILE A 3 19.09 -13.17 -11.86
C ILE A 3 18.87 -13.48 -13.34
N MET A 4 18.89 -12.46 -14.19
CA MET A 4 18.76 -12.63 -15.65
C MET A 4 19.96 -13.34 -16.25
N GLU A 5 21.16 -13.06 -15.75
CA GLU A 5 22.39 -13.72 -16.19
C GLU A 5 22.39 -15.20 -15.80
N PHE A 6 22.05 -15.54 -14.57
CA PHE A 6 21.96 -16.92 -14.08
C PHE A 6 20.89 -17.77 -14.79
N ASN A 7 19.79 -17.14 -15.23
CA ASN A 7 18.66 -17.82 -15.89
C ASN A 7 18.65 -17.64 -17.42
N HIS A 8 19.79 -17.34 -18.05
CA HIS A 8 19.89 -17.16 -19.50
C HIS A 8 18.85 -16.17 -20.08
N GLY A 9 18.63 -15.06 -19.39
CA GLY A 9 17.65 -14.04 -19.80
C GLY A 9 16.21 -14.31 -19.38
N VAL A 10 15.94 -15.37 -18.61
CA VAL A 10 14.60 -15.68 -18.06
C VAL A 10 14.56 -15.35 -16.57
N LEU A 11 13.66 -14.46 -16.16
CA LEU A 11 13.55 -14.05 -14.74
C LEU A 11 13.20 -15.24 -13.83
N PHE A 12 12.28 -16.10 -14.26
CA PHE A 12 11.87 -17.30 -13.53
C PHE A 12 11.77 -18.50 -14.46
N SER A 13 12.26 -19.66 -14.02
CA SER A 13 12.05 -20.92 -14.75
C SER A 13 10.56 -21.30 -14.80
N ASP A 14 10.15 -22.05 -15.80
CA ASP A 14 8.77 -22.54 -15.95
C ASP A 14 8.29 -23.32 -14.72
N THR A 15 9.20 -24.13 -14.14
CA THR A 15 8.90 -24.91 -12.94
C THR A 15 8.59 -23.98 -11.75
N TYR A 16 9.39 -22.92 -11.58
CA TYR A 16 9.17 -21.96 -10.51
C TYR A 16 7.90 -21.16 -10.74
N GLN A 17 7.64 -20.70 -11.97
CA GLN A 17 6.40 -20.01 -12.32
C GLN A 17 5.15 -20.87 -12.02
N LYS A 18 5.16 -22.15 -12.41
CA LYS A 18 4.07 -23.08 -12.09
C LYS A 18 3.87 -23.25 -10.59
N LYS A 19 4.97 -23.38 -9.83
CA LYS A 19 4.93 -23.47 -8.36
C LYS A 19 4.36 -22.18 -7.75
N LEU A 20 4.79 -21.03 -8.22
CA LEU A 20 4.29 -19.73 -7.75
C LEU A 20 2.79 -19.56 -8.04
N LYS A 21 2.38 -19.78 -9.28
CA LYS A 21 0.96 -19.68 -9.69
C LYS A 21 0.06 -20.63 -8.91
N SER A 22 0.55 -21.83 -8.57
CA SER A 22 -0.21 -22.81 -7.79
C SER A 22 -0.58 -22.33 -6.37
N GLN A 23 0.12 -21.31 -5.84
CA GLN A 23 -0.18 -20.73 -4.54
C GLN A 23 -1.39 -19.77 -4.56
N PHE A 24 -1.84 -19.36 -5.74
CA PHE A 24 -2.95 -18.43 -5.90
C PHE A 24 -4.20 -19.11 -6.43
N TYR A 25 -5.36 -18.60 -6.05
CA TYR A 25 -6.63 -18.99 -6.65
C TYR A 25 -6.73 -18.41 -8.06
N TYR A 26 -7.16 -19.24 -8.99
CA TYR A 26 -7.55 -18.85 -10.35
C TYR A 26 -6.51 -18.03 -11.13
N ALA A 27 -5.22 -18.32 -10.95
CA ALA A 27 -4.14 -17.56 -11.61
C ALA A 27 -4.20 -17.64 -13.14
N ASP A 28 -4.43 -18.86 -13.70
CA ASP A 28 -4.45 -19.11 -15.15
C ASP A 28 -5.83 -19.48 -15.69
N LYS A 29 -6.78 -19.79 -14.81
CA LYS A 29 -8.11 -20.26 -15.21
C LYS A 29 -9.17 -19.79 -14.24
N ASP A 30 -10.17 -19.10 -14.77
CA ASP A 30 -11.40 -18.78 -14.07
C ASP A 30 -12.36 -19.97 -14.14
N PRO A 31 -13.05 -20.34 -13.04
CA PRO A 31 -13.99 -21.48 -13.05
C PRO A 31 -15.20 -21.26 -13.96
N GLN A 32 -15.61 -20.02 -14.18
CA GLN A 32 -16.77 -19.67 -14.99
C GLN A 32 -16.39 -19.27 -16.42
N TYR A 33 -15.31 -18.49 -16.60
CA TYR A 33 -14.95 -17.87 -17.87
C TYR A 33 -13.79 -18.57 -18.60
N GLY A 34 -13.17 -19.59 -18.01
CA GLY A 34 -12.13 -20.40 -18.65
C GLY A 34 -10.74 -19.81 -18.54
N ALA A 35 -9.93 -19.88 -19.61
CA ALA A 35 -8.53 -19.39 -19.59
C ALA A 35 -8.47 -17.90 -19.24
N ARG A 36 -7.48 -17.54 -18.40
CA ARG A 36 -7.36 -16.21 -17.85
C ARG A 36 -5.93 -15.67 -17.98
N LEU A 37 -5.83 -14.43 -18.44
CA LEU A 37 -4.63 -13.61 -18.33
C LEU A 37 -4.95 -12.44 -17.39
N PHE A 38 -4.30 -12.39 -16.24
CA PHE A 38 -4.57 -11.39 -15.23
C PHE A 38 -3.42 -10.39 -15.12
N PHE A 39 -3.64 -9.18 -15.59
CA PHE A 39 -2.69 -8.06 -15.52
C PHE A 39 -3.21 -6.86 -14.71
N GLU A 40 -4.46 -6.92 -14.25
CA GLU A 40 -5.14 -5.84 -13.55
C GLU A 40 -4.96 -5.99 -12.03
N ASN A 41 -3.83 -5.48 -11.50
CA ASN A 41 -3.56 -5.49 -10.06
C ASN A 41 -3.96 -4.18 -9.36
N SER A 42 -4.34 -3.15 -10.10
CA SER A 42 -4.75 -1.85 -9.52
C SER A 42 -6.15 -1.92 -8.90
N GLY A 43 -7.07 -2.65 -9.53
CA GLY A 43 -8.42 -2.85 -9.01
C GLY A 43 -8.57 -4.07 -8.10
N GLY A 44 -7.59 -4.94 -8.05
CA GLY A 44 -7.58 -6.15 -7.22
C GLY A 44 -6.40 -7.04 -7.52
N SER A 45 -6.09 -7.97 -6.64
CA SER A 45 -4.96 -8.87 -6.78
C SER A 45 -5.39 -10.33 -6.75
N LEU A 46 -4.58 -11.22 -7.33
CA LEU A 46 -4.75 -12.66 -7.15
C LEU A 46 -4.71 -13.00 -5.65
N ARG A 47 -5.61 -13.89 -5.22
CA ARG A 47 -5.74 -14.27 -3.81
C ARG A 47 -4.81 -15.42 -3.47
N LEU A 48 -3.89 -15.19 -2.54
CA LEU A 48 -3.01 -16.23 -1.99
C LEU A 48 -3.85 -17.22 -1.18
N LYS A 49 -3.78 -18.51 -1.53
CA LYS A 49 -4.59 -19.57 -0.90
C LYS A 49 -4.42 -19.60 0.61
N LYS A 50 -3.17 -19.63 1.09
CA LYS A 50 -2.87 -19.63 2.54
C LYS A 50 -3.46 -18.44 3.28
N ALA A 51 -3.49 -17.25 2.68
CA ALA A 51 -4.05 -16.08 3.32
C ALA A 51 -5.58 -16.17 3.44
N VAL A 52 -6.25 -16.68 2.40
CA VAL A 52 -7.71 -16.92 2.42
C VAL A 52 -8.08 -17.97 3.45
N GLU A 53 -7.34 -19.08 3.46
CA GLU A 53 -7.56 -20.19 4.41
C GLU A 53 -7.32 -19.75 5.87
N ALA A 54 -6.23 -19.01 6.12
CA ALA A 54 -5.93 -18.49 7.46
C ALA A 54 -7.02 -17.52 7.94
N LYS A 55 -7.49 -16.62 7.06
CA LYS A 55 -8.59 -15.72 7.37
C LYS A 55 -9.87 -16.49 7.72
N ALA A 56 -10.27 -17.45 6.88
CA ALA A 56 -11.45 -18.27 7.12
C ALA A 56 -11.38 -19.01 8.47
N ALA A 57 -10.24 -19.61 8.77
CA ALA A 57 -10.03 -20.33 10.03
C ALA A 57 -10.14 -19.44 11.27
N ILE A 58 -9.78 -18.16 11.17
CA ILE A 58 -9.94 -17.18 12.25
C ILE A 58 -11.43 -16.77 12.39
N GLU A 59 -12.11 -16.53 11.28
CA GLU A 59 -13.50 -16.07 11.27
C GLU A 59 -14.52 -17.11 11.77
N GLU A 60 -14.13 -18.38 11.87
CA GLU A 60 -14.96 -19.43 12.49
C GLU A 60 -15.21 -19.21 14.00
N PHE A 61 -14.40 -18.38 14.65
CA PHE A 61 -14.48 -18.16 16.10
C PHE A 61 -14.99 -16.75 16.43
N PRO A 62 -15.90 -16.64 17.43
CA PRO A 62 -16.45 -15.36 17.85
C PRO A 62 -15.54 -14.59 18.81
N ASP A 63 -14.32 -15.07 19.05
CA ASP A 63 -13.40 -14.49 20.02
C ASP A 63 -12.82 -13.16 19.51
N CYS A 64 -12.56 -12.25 20.44
CA CYS A 64 -12.01 -10.94 20.18
C CYS A 64 -10.59 -10.84 20.76
N PRO A 65 -9.59 -10.39 19.99
CA PRO A 65 -8.21 -10.25 20.48
C PRO A 65 -8.04 -9.25 21.62
N GLU A 66 -8.99 -8.32 21.78
CA GLU A 66 -9.02 -7.37 22.90
C GLU A 66 -9.51 -7.98 24.21
N ARG A 67 -10.08 -9.18 24.15
CA ARG A 67 -10.57 -9.92 25.32
C ARG A 67 -9.52 -10.92 25.77
N ALA A 68 -8.81 -10.65 26.85
CA ALA A 68 -7.76 -11.48 27.43
C ALA A 68 -8.33 -12.80 28.03
N ARG A 69 -8.84 -13.71 27.20
CA ARG A 69 -9.39 -15.02 27.56
C ARG A 69 -9.16 -16.01 26.42
N GLY A 70 -8.72 -17.23 26.77
CA GLY A 70 -8.66 -18.36 25.84
C GLY A 70 -8.09 -18.00 24.45
N ARG A 71 -8.86 -18.19 23.40
CA ARG A 71 -8.46 -17.85 22.02
C ARG A 71 -8.23 -16.35 21.76
N GLY A 72 -8.76 -15.47 22.60
CA GLY A 72 -8.46 -14.04 22.50
C GLY A 72 -6.96 -13.76 22.65
N PHE A 73 -6.25 -14.51 23.50
CA PHE A 73 -4.78 -14.41 23.60
C PHE A 73 -4.09 -14.88 22.31
N ASP A 74 -4.51 -16.01 21.74
CA ASP A 74 -3.93 -16.54 20.50
C ASP A 74 -4.12 -15.56 19.34
N LEU A 75 -5.29 -14.93 19.25
CA LEU A 75 -5.58 -13.90 18.23
C LEU A 75 -4.76 -12.62 18.44
N ALA A 76 -4.58 -12.19 19.68
CA ALA A 76 -3.74 -11.04 20.01
C ALA A 76 -2.27 -11.28 19.62
N ASP A 77 -1.75 -12.46 19.92
CA ASP A 77 -0.40 -12.86 19.51
C ASP A 77 -0.28 -12.98 17.99
N TYR A 78 -1.28 -13.51 17.31
CA TYR A 78 -1.32 -13.58 15.85
C TYR A 78 -1.24 -12.19 15.21
N VAL A 79 -2.04 -11.23 15.68
CA VAL A 79 -2.03 -9.84 15.20
C VAL A 79 -0.69 -9.18 15.48
N LYS A 80 -0.15 -9.33 16.69
CA LYS A 80 1.14 -8.77 17.09
C LYS A 80 2.28 -9.30 16.22
N ASN A 81 2.35 -10.62 16.06
CA ASN A 81 3.39 -11.26 15.26
C ASN A 81 3.27 -10.87 13.78
N GLY A 82 2.06 -10.86 13.21
CA GLY A 82 1.81 -10.43 11.85
C GLY A 82 2.22 -8.98 11.60
N THR A 83 1.96 -8.08 12.55
CA THR A 83 2.41 -6.69 12.48
C THR A 83 3.93 -6.59 12.42
N GLN A 84 4.62 -7.33 13.27
CA GLN A 84 6.08 -7.34 13.31
C GLN A 84 6.69 -7.95 12.04
N GLU A 85 6.14 -9.06 11.55
CA GLU A 85 6.57 -9.70 10.30
C GLU A 85 6.39 -8.78 9.09
N ILE A 86 5.31 -8.01 9.01
CA ILE A 86 5.10 -7.03 7.95
C ILE A 86 6.19 -5.95 8.00
N LEU A 87 6.46 -5.38 9.17
CA LEU A 87 7.50 -4.36 9.33
C LEU A 87 8.88 -4.90 8.98
N GLU A 88 9.26 -6.03 9.56
CA GLU A 88 10.63 -6.55 9.45
C GLU A 88 10.89 -7.27 8.14
N VAL A 89 9.98 -8.16 7.71
CA VAL A 89 10.20 -9.04 6.55
C VAL A 89 9.75 -8.37 5.25
N VAL A 90 8.58 -7.74 5.23
CA VAL A 90 8.05 -7.12 3.99
C VAL A 90 8.72 -5.79 3.71
N PHE A 91 8.85 -4.94 4.73
CA PHE A 91 9.43 -3.60 4.57
C PHE A 91 10.90 -3.49 4.97
N GLY A 92 11.49 -4.50 5.61
CA GLY A 92 12.86 -4.45 6.11
C GLY A 92 13.09 -3.34 7.15
N ALA A 93 12.04 -2.90 7.81
CA ALA A 93 12.08 -1.81 8.77
C ALA A 93 12.65 -2.29 10.10
N LYS A 94 13.60 -1.52 10.66
CA LYS A 94 14.19 -1.79 11.99
C LYS A 94 13.39 -1.13 13.12
N SER A 95 12.54 -0.20 12.80
CA SER A 95 11.68 0.53 13.73
C SER A 95 10.52 1.17 12.96
N GLY A 96 9.50 1.60 13.65
CA GLY A 96 8.32 2.24 13.07
C GLY A 96 7.03 1.71 13.68
N ALA A 97 5.92 2.16 13.13
CA ALA A 97 4.59 1.69 13.49
C ALA A 97 3.85 1.24 12.23
N LEU A 98 3.10 0.15 12.32
CA LEU A 98 2.16 -0.28 11.31
C LEU A 98 0.77 0.22 11.69
N ILE A 99 0.17 1.01 10.82
CA ILE A 99 -1.21 1.46 10.95
C ILE A 99 -2.05 0.67 9.95
N THR A 100 -3.12 0.06 10.41
CA THR A 100 -4.01 -0.75 9.59
C THR A 100 -5.39 -0.12 9.53
N GLU A 101 -5.96 -0.10 8.33
CA GLU A 101 -7.32 0.36 8.05
C GLU A 101 -8.03 -0.62 7.12
N LEU A 102 -9.32 -0.42 6.90
CA LEU A 102 -10.10 -1.26 5.98
C LEU A 102 -9.65 -1.10 4.52
N THR A 103 -9.14 0.08 4.16
CA THR A 103 -8.66 0.39 2.80
C THR A 103 -7.45 1.31 2.84
N ALA A 104 -6.59 1.23 1.81
CA ALA A 104 -5.49 2.16 1.61
C ALA A 104 -5.98 3.63 1.51
N SER A 105 -7.17 3.86 0.96
CA SER A 105 -7.76 5.20 0.88
C SER A 105 -8.01 5.80 2.26
N GLN A 106 -8.54 5.01 3.20
CA GLN A 106 -8.71 5.47 4.59
C GLN A 106 -7.37 5.75 5.24
N THR A 107 -6.38 4.87 5.04
CA THR A 107 -5.03 5.07 5.58
C THR A 107 -4.42 6.37 5.07
N MET A 108 -4.56 6.69 3.77
CA MET A 108 -4.06 7.94 3.18
C MET A 108 -4.75 9.15 3.80
N PHE A 109 -6.09 9.15 3.91
CA PHE A 109 -6.81 10.25 4.54
C PHE A 109 -6.41 10.44 6.01
N HIS A 110 -6.28 9.36 6.78
CA HIS A 110 -5.86 9.44 8.18
C HIS A 110 -4.39 9.91 8.32
N ALA A 111 -3.47 9.41 7.50
CA ALA A 111 -2.07 9.81 7.55
C ALA A 111 -1.89 11.29 7.20
N VAL A 112 -2.48 11.73 6.08
CA VAL A 112 -2.44 13.14 5.66
C VAL A 112 -3.13 14.03 6.70
N GLY A 113 -4.30 13.63 7.19
CA GLY A 113 -5.02 14.37 8.21
C GLY A 113 -4.24 14.54 9.51
N THR A 114 -3.62 13.46 9.99
CA THR A 114 -2.81 13.49 11.21
C THR A 114 -1.63 14.46 11.08
N ILE A 115 -0.95 14.47 9.94
CA ILE A 115 0.15 15.39 9.68
C ILE A 115 -0.36 16.83 9.57
N MET A 116 -1.38 17.05 8.76
CA MET A 116 -1.87 18.39 8.43
C MET A 116 -2.56 19.09 9.62
N GLU A 117 -3.20 18.32 10.51
CA GLU A 117 -3.85 18.85 11.71
C GLU A 117 -2.95 18.81 12.94
N GLY A 118 -1.95 17.94 12.95
CA GLY A 118 -1.04 17.75 14.08
C GLY A 118 0.05 18.81 14.21
N VAL A 119 0.21 19.70 13.23
CA VAL A 119 1.24 20.75 13.25
C VAL A 119 0.62 22.14 13.09
N ASP A 120 1.18 23.12 13.77
CA ASP A 120 0.75 24.52 13.78
C ASP A 120 1.60 25.44 12.88
N TRP A 121 2.59 24.88 12.18
CA TRP A 121 3.46 25.59 11.27
C TRP A 121 3.18 25.23 9.80
N GLY A 122 3.80 25.99 8.90
CA GLY A 122 3.74 25.78 7.45
C GLY A 122 2.44 26.27 6.80
N LYS A 123 2.54 26.59 5.52
CA LYS A 123 1.47 27.27 4.78
C LYS A 123 0.97 26.51 3.57
N ASN A 124 1.65 25.45 3.17
CA ASN A 124 1.30 24.69 1.98
C ASN A 124 1.55 23.18 2.15
N ALA A 125 0.90 22.40 1.30
CA ALA A 125 1.24 21.01 1.05
C ALA A 125 1.28 20.76 -0.46
N VAL A 126 2.14 19.83 -0.85
CA VAL A 126 2.46 19.54 -2.24
C VAL A 126 2.07 18.11 -2.57
N THR A 127 1.45 17.92 -3.72
CA THR A 127 1.16 16.61 -4.32
C THR A 127 1.43 16.65 -5.82
N SER A 128 1.14 15.61 -6.55
CA SER A 128 1.31 15.58 -8.00
C SER A 128 0.01 15.26 -8.74
N ALA A 129 -0.05 15.66 -10.00
CA ALA A 129 -1.16 15.31 -10.90
C ALA A 129 -1.23 13.81 -11.26
N LEU A 130 -0.23 13.02 -10.87
CA LEU A 130 -0.15 11.58 -11.14
C LEU A 130 -0.54 10.71 -9.95
N GLU A 131 -0.90 11.33 -8.84
CA GLU A 131 -1.26 10.59 -7.63
C GLU A 131 -2.57 9.80 -7.78
N HIS A 132 -2.65 8.71 -7.02
CA HIS A 132 -3.94 8.06 -6.83
C HIS A 132 -4.92 9.03 -6.15
N PRO A 133 -6.22 9.07 -6.56
CA PRO A 133 -7.20 10.00 -5.98
C PRO A 133 -7.24 10.03 -4.45
N SER A 134 -7.04 8.89 -3.79
CA SER A 134 -7.03 8.85 -2.32
C SER A 134 -5.90 9.66 -1.67
N ALA A 135 -4.77 9.82 -2.34
CA ALA A 135 -3.66 10.65 -1.87
C ALA A 135 -3.88 12.11 -2.25
N HIS A 136 -4.17 12.35 -3.53
CA HIS A 136 -4.45 13.68 -4.08
C HIS A 136 -5.58 14.38 -3.32
N ASP A 137 -6.74 13.74 -3.23
CA ASP A 137 -7.94 14.31 -2.60
C ASP A 137 -7.77 14.52 -1.10
N ALA A 138 -6.98 13.66 -0.43
CA ALA A 138 -6.66 13.86 0.97
C ALA A 138 -5.85 15.13 1.18
N VAL A 139 -4.82 15.39 0.36
CA VAL A 139 -4.01 16.61 0.46
C VAL A 139 -4.86 17.85 0.17
N GLU A 140 -5.66 17.82 -0.90
CA GLU A 140 -6.55 18.92 -1.25
C GLU A 140 -7.56 19.22 -0.13
N TYR A 141 -8.24 18.19 0.37
CA TYR A 141 -9.22 18.31 1.45
C TYR A 141 -8.61 18.92 2.71
N TYR A 142 -7.46 18.42 3.16
CA TYR A 142 -6.85 18.93 4.38
C TYR A 142 -6.16 20.27 4.19
N CYS A 143 -5.69 20.64 3.02
CA CYS A 143 -5.29 22.01 2.71
C CYS A 143 -6.45 22.97 2.92
N LYS A 144 -7.61 22.66 2.34
CA LYS A 144 -8.83 23.46 2.50
C LYS A 144 -9.29 23.54 3.95
N LYS A 145 -9.28 22.41 4.66
CA LYS A 145 -9.71 22.31 6.07
C LYS A 145 -8.81 23.14 7.02
N THR A 146 -7.52 23.15 6.77
CA THR A 146 -6.52 23.81 7.63
C THR A 146 -6.13 25.21 7.15
N GLY A 147 -6.72 25.70 6.04
CA GLY A 147 -6.42 27.00 5.47
C GLY A 147 -5.04 27.10 4.81
N ARG A 148 -4.43 25.97 4.42
CA ARG A 148 -3.15 25.91 3.73
C ARG A 148 -3.32 25.91 2.22
N GLU A 149 -2.31 26.40 1.53
CA GLU A 149 -2.26 26.37 0.07
C GLU A 149 -2.04 24.93 -0.43
N PHE A 150 -2.86 24.51 -1.38
CA PHE A 150 -2.72 23.27 -2.13
C PHE A 150 -1.84 23.53 -3.35
N ARG A 151 -0.79 22.74 -3.52
CA ARG A 151 0.12 22.81 -4.66
C ARG A 151 0.19 21.48 -5.38
N GLU A 152 -0.10 21.48 -6.67
CA GLU A 152 -0.05 20.32 -7.53
C GLU A 152 1.09 20.43 -8.54
N VAL A 153 2.00 19.46 -8.51
CA VAL A 153 3.09 19.35 -9.50
C VAL A 153 2.54 18.71 -10.77
N PRO A 154 2.66 19.38 -11.94
CA PRO A 154 2.17 18.84 -13.20
C PRO A 154 3.05 17.68 -13.68
N ALA A 155 2.44 16.74 -14.42
CA ALA A 155 3.18 15.72 -15.14
C ALA A 155 3.99 16.33 -16.29
N ASN A 156 5.18 15.79 -16.55
CA ASN A 156 5.96 16.12 -17.74
C ASN A 156 5.23 15.63 -18.98
N LYS A 157 4.88 16.56 -19.87
CA LYS A 157 4.08 16.26 -21.08
C LYS A 157 4.80 15.40 -22.12
N VAL A 158 6.13 15.27 -22.03
CA VAL A 158 6.94 14.47 -22.95
C VAL A 158 7.14 13.06 -22.44
N THR A 159 7.52 12.93 -21.15
CA THR A 159 7.84 11.64 -20.54
C THR A 159 6.62 10.99 -19.86
N GLY A 160 5.59 11.77 -19.50
CA GLY A 160 4.45 11.34 -18.72
C GLY A 160 4.77 11.15 -17.22
N GLY A 161 6.02 11.38 -16.80
CA GLY A 161 6.47 11.21 -15.42
C GLY A 161 6.53 12.52 -14.63
N LEU A 162 7.15 12.45 -13.45
CA LEU A 162 7.47 13.61 -12.61
C LEU A 162 8.96 13.87 -12.65
N ASP A 163 9.33 15.12 -12.87
CA ASP A 163 10.72 15.56 -12.83
C ASP A 163 11.06 16.03 -11.41
N PRO A 164 12.12 15.49 -10.75
CA PRO A 164 12.53 15.92 -9.41
C PRO A 164 12.78 17.43 -9.30
N ASP A 165 13.40 18.02 -10.32
CA ASP A 165 13.66 19.46 -10.35
C ASP A 165 12.38 20.29 -10.47
N GLU A 166 11.34 19.75 -11.09
CA GLU A 166 10.01 20.39 -11.13
C GLU A 166 9.33 20.31 -9.77
N ILE A 167 9.36 19.16 -9.11
CA ILE A 167 8.82 18.99 -7.75
C ILE A 167 9.42 20.03 -6.81
N MET A 168 10.74 20.22 -6.85
CA MET A 168 11.44 21.15 -5.96
C MET A 168 11.04 22.61 -6.13
N LYS A 169 10.41 23.00 -7.23
CA LYS A 169 9.88 24.38 -7.41
C LYS A 169 8.61 24.63 -6.60
N TYR A 170 7.90 23.57 -6.22
CA TYR A 170 6.66 23.64 -5.44
C TYR A 170 6.89 23.48 -3.93
N VAL A 171 8.08 23.01 -3.55
CA VAL A 171 8.47 22.77 -2.16
C VAL A 171 9.27 23.97 -1.62
N ASP A 172 8.92 24.48 -0.46
CA ASP A 172 9.62 25.51 0.24
C ASP A 172 9.70 25.26 1.75
N LYS A 173 10.27 26.19 2.50
CA LYS A 173 10.42 26.08 3.97
C LYS A 173 9.09 26.03 4.72
N ASP A 174 8.00 26.44 4.10
CA ASP A 174 6.66 26.45 4.67
C ASP A 174 5.83 25.21 4.21
N THR A 175 6.45 24.25 3.51
CA THR A 175 5.80 23.02 3.08
C THR A 175 5.71 22.02 4.24
N VAL A 176 4.49 21.69 4.64
CA VAL A 176 4.19 20.75 5.74
C VAL A 176 4.26 19.30 5.27
N LEU A 177 3.81 19.06 4.05
CA LEU A 177 3.67 17.71 3.49
C LEU A 177 4.03 17.72 2.01
N LEU A 178 4.78 16.73 1.60
CA LEU A 178 4.98 16.33 0.20
C LEU A 178 4.49 14.88 0.05
N SER A 179 3.43 14.68 -0.74
CA SER A 179 2.86 13.37 -1.07
C SER A 179 3.05 13.11 -2.56
N ILE A 180 3.94 12.19 -2.89
CA ILE A 180 4.23 11.75 -4.26
C ILE A 180 4.46 10.24 -4.30
N MET A 181 4.07 9.59 -5.41
CA MET A 181 4.22 8.17 -5.68
C MET A 181 5.44 7.91 -6.57
#